data_d9c339b439d4a0334f7296171b834619
#
_entry.id   d9c339b439d4a0334f7296171b834619
#
_cell.length_a   1.000
_cell.length_b   1.000
_cell.length_c   1.000
_cell.angle_alpha   90.00
_cell.angle_beta   90.00
_cell.angle_gamma   90.00
#
_symmetry.space_group_name_H-M   'P 1'
#
loop_
_entity.id
_entity.type
_entity.pdbx_description
1 polymer ?
#
loop_
_entity_poly.entity_id
_entity_poly.type
_entity_poly.pdbx_seq_one_letter_code
_entity_poly.pdbx_strand_id
1 'polypeptide(L)'
;MRLLDAEATSRALPWGGLLRALEETLSDHRAGRVQVPLRQVLPVSATTRWFLMPAWLEPPASDLAAVKLITYAPGNPTQGLPSILGDLLVMRASTGERLAMLDGPTVTARRTAAVSLLAARALAPLPTGPLLVLGTGVQAAIHVQAFTEAFGVEEVWVQGRTEAASAAFAHGLQRQGLWAQAVVSQDDALQRCPLVVTATSAQAVCLRGQVREDAFVAAVGAFSPSMIELDPALTRDIAARGQVVIDSAAAREEAGDLIAAGLDLAALPT
;
A
#
# COMPACT_ATOMS: atom_id res chain seq x y z
N MET A 1 -4.97 13.94 25.37
CA MET A 1 -4.83 13.55 23.95
C MET A 1 -3.39 13.77 23.51
N ARG A 2 -2.76 12.79 22.85
CA ARG A 2 -1.41 12.91 22.26
C ARG A 2 -1.54 13.41 20.83
N LEU A 3 -0.70 14.37 20.43
CA LEU A 3 -0.56 14.82 19.04
C LEU A 3 0.75 14.26 18.50
N LEU A 4 0.68 13.50 17.42
CA LEU A 4 1.81 12.83 16.79
C LEU A 4 1.96 13.36 15.36
N ASP A 5 3.01 14.11 15.11
CA ASP A 5 3.40 14.51 13.77
C ASP A 5 3.87 13.30 12.92
N ALA A 6 4.27 13.52 11.69
CA ALA A 6 4.69 12.45 10.77
C ALA A 6 5.81 11.58 11.35
N GLU A 7 6.83 12.20 11.96
CA GLU A 7 7.97 11.48 12.54
C GLU A 7 7.56 10.67 13.77
N ALA A 8 6.83 11.28 14.69
CA ALA A 8 6.33 10.61 15.89
C ALA A 8 5.32 9.49 15.54
N THR A 9 4.46 9.70 14.53
CA THR A 9 3.56 8.68 14.00
C THR A 9 4.35 7.50 13.43
N SER A 10 5.40 7.75 12.64
CA SER A 10 6.25 6.70 12.09
C SER A 10 6.92 5.88 13.19
N ARG A 11 7.48 6.53 14.22
CA ARG A 11 8.08 5.84 15.38
C ARG A 11 7.07 5.04 16.19
N ALA A 12 5.82 5.51 16.28
CA ALA A 12 4.75 4.81 16.99
C ALA A 12 4.23 3.55 16.26
N LEU A 13 4.57 3.39 14.99
CA LEU A 13 4.15 2.28 14.14
C LEU A 13 5.35 1.43 13.65
N PRO A 14 6.18 0.83 14.53
CA PRO A 14 7.29 -0.03 14.12
C PRO A 14 6.75 -1.27 13.39
N TRP A 15 7.44 -1.75 12.35
CA TRP A 15 6.94 -2.82 11.46
C TRP A 15 6.48 -4.06 12.21
N GLY A 16 7.29 -4.59 13.14
CA GLY A 16 6.91 -5.79 13.90
C GLY A 16 5.65 -5.61 14.76
N GLY A 17 5.46 -4.42 15.35
CA GLY A 17 4.25 -4.08 16.10
C GLY A 17 3.04 -3.92 15.18
N LEU A 18 3.22 -3.24 14.06
CA LEU A 18 2.15 -2.98 13.09
C LEU A 18 1.68 -4.28 12.43
N LEU A 19 2.59 -5.18 12.07
CA LEU A 19 2.24 -6.49 11.51
C LEU A 19 1.40 -7.31 12.49
N ARG A 20 1.82 -7.42 13.76
CA ARG A 20 1.02 -8.13 14.79
C ARG A 20 -0.36 -7.51 14.97
N ALA A 21 -0.45 -6.18 15.08
CA ALA A 21 -1.73 -5.49 15.23
C ALA A 21 -2.65 -5.71 14.03
N LEU A 22 -2.11 -5.75 12.80
CA LEU A 22 -2.89 -6.07 11.61
C LEU A 22 -3.38 -7.51 11.61
N GLU A 23 -2.56 -8.49 11.99
CA GLU A 23 -2.96 -9.90 12.09
C GLU A 23 -4.09 -10.10 13.11
N GLU A 24 -3.93 -9.51 14.29
CA GLU A 24 -4.96 -9.52 15.33
C GLU A 24 -6.25 -8.88 14.84
N THR A 25 -6.16 -7.69 14.22
CA THR A 25 -7.32 -6.96 13.70
C THR A 25 -8.01 -7.72 12.56
N LEU A 26 -7.27 -8.36 11.65
CA LEU A 26 -7.84 -9.18 10.58
C LEU A 26 -8.54 -10.42 11.15
N SER A 27 -7.97 -11.04 12.19
CA SER A 27 -8.61 -12.14 12.92
C SER A 27 -9.91 -11.68 13.59
N ASP A 28 -9.90 -10.52 14.23
CA ASP A 28 -11.08 -9.93 14.87
C ASP A 28 -12.14 -9.54 13.83
N HIS A 29 -11.71 -9.05 12.67
CA HIS A 29 -12.63 -8.73 11.56
C HIS A 29 -13.33 -9.98 11.04
N ARG A 30 -12.60 -11.09 10.83
CA ARG A 30 -13.18 -12.38 10.43
C ARG A 30 -14.17 -12.93 11.46
N ALA A 31 -13.95 -12.61 12.73
CA ALA A 31 -14.86 -12.98 13.84
C ALA A 31 -16.01 -11.97 14.04
N GLY A 32 -16.16 -10.96 13.18
CA GLY A 32 -17.21 -9.95 13.25
C GLY A 32 -17.05 -8.90 14.34
N ARG A 33 -15.87 -8.83 14.99
CA ARG A 33 -15.59 -7.89 16.11
C ARG A 33 -15.06 -6.53 15.67
N VAL A 34 -14.74 -6.35 14.39
CA VAL A 34 -14.29 -5.08 13.83
C VAL A 34 -15.34 -4.54 12.89
N GLN A 35 -15.78 -3.32 13.15
CA GLN A 35 -16.71 -2.61 12.29
C GLN A 35 -15.94 -1.59 11.45
N VAL A 36 -16.06 -1.71 10.13
CA VAL A 36 -15.44 -0.81 9.15
C VAL A 36 -16.50 -0.41 8.14
N PRO A 37 -17.33 0.61 8.42
CA PRO A 37 -18.29 1.14 7.46
C PRO A 37 -17.61 1.58 6.17
N LEU A 38 -18.33 1.51 5.06
CA LEU A 38 -17.85 2.03 3.79
C LEU A 38 -17.39 3.48 3.94
N ARG A 39 -16.25 3.80 3.35
CA ARG A 39 -15.72 5.16 3.34
C ARG A 39 -16.72 6.13 2.72
N GLN A 40 -16.88 7.29 3.33
CA GLN A 40 -17.64 8.39 2.75
C GLN A 40 -16.69 9.28 1.95
N VAL A 41 -17.09 9.59 0.72
CA VAL A 41 -16.36 10.51 -0.16
C VAL A 41 -17.20 11.76 -0.34
N LEU A 42 -16.76 12.87 0.23
CA LEU A 42 -17.49 14.14 0.25
C LEU A 42 -16.79 15.15 -0.69
N PRO A 43 -17.43 15.61 -1.77
CA PRO A 43 -16.90 16.68 -2.59
C PRO A 43 -17.07 18.03 -1.84
N VAL A 44 -15.96 18.57 -1.33
CA VAL A 44 -15.96 19.85 -0.62
C VAL A 44 -15.71 21.05 -1.54
N SER A 45 -15.19 20.78 -2.74
CA SER A 45 -15.07 21.75 -3.84
C SER A 45 -15.09 21.05 -5.19
N ALA A 46 -14.98 21.79 -6.30
CA ALA A 46 -14.89 21.20 -7.63
C ALA A 46 -13.75 20.19 -7.79
N THR A 47 -12.64 20.37 -7.08
CA THR A 47 -11.42 19.56 -7.20
C THR A 47 -11.01 18.85 -5.91
N THR A 48 -11.52 19.30 -4.75
CA THR A 48 -11.13 18.77 -3.43
C THR A 48 -12.16 17.81 -2.89
N ARG A 49 -11.70 16.70 -2.32
CA ARG A 49 -12.57 15.69 -1.70
C ARG A 49 -12.07 15.35 -0.29
N TRP A 50 -13.02 15.11 0.59
CA TRP A 50 -12.76 14.49 1.89
C TRP A 50 -13.12 13.01 1.82
N PHE A 51 -12.28 12.21 2.49
CA PHE A 51 -12.51 10.80 2.75
C PHE A 51 -12.64 10.59 4.26
N LEU A 52 -13.84 10.23 4.71
CA LEU A 52 -14.08 9.85 6.09
C LEU A 52 -14.12 8.32 6.19
N MET A 53 -13.30 7.78 7.05
CA MET A 53 -13.10 6.34 7.24
C MET A 53 -13.15 6.01 8.73
N PRO A 54 -14.35 5.81 9.30
CA PRO A 54 -14.50 5.36 10.68
C PRO A 54 -14.23 3.86 10.80
N ALA A 55 -13.74 3.44 11.98
CA ALA A 55 -13.62 2.04 12.35
C ALA A 55 -13.63 1.91 13.87
N TRP A 56 -14.13 0.79 14.39
CA TRP A 56 -14.08 0.49 15.82
C TRP A 56 -14.02 -1.01 16.07
N LEU A 57 -13.50 -1.37 17.25
CA LEU A 57 -13.51 -2.73 17.75
C LEU A 57 -14.62 -2.87 18.79
N GLU A 58 -15.36 -3.97 18.70
CA GLU A 58 -16.39 -4.30 19.68
C GLU A 58 -15.81 -5.09 20.85
N PRO A 59 -16.28 -4.86 22.08
CA PRO A 59 -15.87 -5.68 23.23
C PRO A 59 -16.15 -7.18 22.98
N PRO A 60 -15.32 -8.12 23.48
CA PRO A 60 -14.18 -7.89 24.37
C PRO A 60 -12.85 -7.60 23.68
N ALA A 61 -12.81 -7.46 22.35
CA ALA A 61 -11.55 -7.30 21.60
C ALA A 61 -10.80 -6.02 22.00
N SER A 62 -11.50 -4.88 22.06
CA SER A 62 -10.91 -3.61 22.48
C SER A 62 -12.00 -2.57 22.74
N ASP A 63 -11.64 -1.47 23.41
CA ASP A 63 -12.47 -0.27 23.60
C ASP A 63 -11.90 0.89 22.77
N LEU A 64 -11.62 0.63 21.47
CA LEU A 64 -11.04 1.62 20.57
C LEU A 64 -11.96 1.93 19.38
N ALA A 65 -12.09 3.22 19.11
CA ALA A 65 -12.67 3.72 17.87
C ALA A 65 -11.70 4.70 17.21
N ALA A 66 -11.72 4.76 15.89
CA ALA A 66 -10.89 5.67 15.14
C ALA A 66 -11.66 6.27 13.96
N VAL A 67 -11.31 7.50 13.61
CA VAL A 67 -11.77 8.15 12.38
C VAL A 67 -10.55 8.70 11.64
N LYS A 68 -10.34 8.23 10.42
CA LYS A 68 -9.36 8.81 9.51
C LYS A 68 -10.07 9.79 8.59
N LEU A 69 -9.65 11.06 8.64
CA LEU A 69 -10.07 12.11 7.72
C LEU A 69 -8.89 12.44 6.80
N ILE A 70 -9.08 12.21 5.52
CA ILE A 70 -8.09 12.56 4.48
C ILE A 70 -8.71 13.58 3.53
N THR A 71 -7.98 14.65 3.28
CA THR A 71 -8.27 15.61 2.21
C THR A 71 -7.42 15.27 0.99
N TYR A 72 -8.04 15.06 -0.15
CA TYR A 72 -7.39 14.98 -1.45
C TYR A 72 -7.63 16.26 -2.23
N ALA A 73 -6.56 17.01 -2.47
CA ALA A 73 -6.56 18.29 -3.18
C ALA A 73 -5.46 18.29 -4.26
N PRO A 74 -5.75 17.80 -5.48
CA PRO A 74 -4.75 17.62 -6.54
C PRO A 74 -4.08 18.92 -7.00
N GLY A 75 -4.68 20.08 -6.73
CA GLY A 75 -4.09 21.40 -7.01
C GLY A 75 -3.06 21.88 -5.99
N ASN A 76 -2.97 21.26 -4.82
CA ASN A 76 -2.06 21.67 -3.76
C ASN A 76 -0.56 21.76 -4.17
N PRO A 77 -0.01 20.83 -5.00
CA PRO A 77 1.39 20.89 -5.40
C PRO A 77 1.79 22.21 -6.10
N THR A 78 0.85 22.86 -6.79
CA THR A 78 1.11 24.18 -7.41
C THR A 78 1.29 25.29 -6.39
N GLN A 79 0.90 25.04 -5.14
CA GLN A 79 1.03 25.98 -4.00
C GLN A 79 2.08 25.50 -2.98
N GLY A 80 2.88 24.48 -3.33
CA GLY A 80 3.89 23.92 -2.43
C GLY A 80 3.33 23.05 -1.29
N LEU A 81 2.06 22.66 -1.36
CA LEU A 81 1.40 21.81 -0.36
C LEU A 81 1.25 20.36 -0.88
N PRO A 82 1.26 19.35 0.00
CA PRO A 82 0.93 17.99 -0.39
C PRO A 82 -0.50 17.86 -0.94
N SER A 83 -0.69 17.02 -1.96
CA SER A 83 -2.04 16.73 -2.48
C SER A 83 -2.90 15.91 -1.53
N ILE A 84 -2.29 15.25 -0.55
CA ILE A 84 -2.96 14.45 0.48
C ILE A 84 -2.56 15.00 1.86
N LEU A 85 -3.56 15.40 2.62
CA LEU A 85 -3.43 15.89 4.00
C LEU A 85 -4.52 15.25 4.87
N GLY A 86 -4.31 15.17 6.16
CA GLY A 86 -5.32 14.70 7.10
C GLY A 86 -4.77 14.00 8.31
N ASP A 87 -5.67 13.52 9.16
CA ASP A 87 -5.35 12.95 10.45
C ASP A 87 -6.14 11.67 10.73
N LEU A 88 -5.60 10.85 11.62
CA LEU A 88 -6.29 9.75 12.26
C LEU A 88 -6.53 10.11 13.73
N LEU A 89 -7.79 10.32 14.11
CA LEU A 89 -8.20 10.49 15.49
C LEU A 89 -8.53 9.12 16.10
N VAL A 90 -7.90 8.80 17.23
CA VAL A 90 -8.15 7.60 18.02
C VAL A 90 -8.84 7.98 19.32
N MET A 91 -9.91 7.27 19.64
CA MET A 91 -10.77 7.52 20.80
C MET A 91 -11.07 6.23 21.56
N ARG A 92 -11.45 6.37 22.82
CA ARG A 92 -12.09 5.30 23.55
C ARG A 92 -13.55 5.18 23.07
N ALA A 93 -13.94 4.00 22.62
CA ALA A 93 -15.26 3.81 22.02
C ALA A 93 -16.40 4.04 23.02
N SER A 94 -16.22 3.58 24.28
CA SER A 94 -17.25 3.67 25.33
C SER A 94 -17.50 5.08 25.87
N THR A 95 -16.51 5.98 25.82
CA THR A 95 -16.60 7.31 26.45
C THR A 95 -16.42 8.48 25.51
N GLY A 96 -15.92 8.24 24.30
CA GLY A 96 -15.52 9.31 23.39
C GLY A 96 -14.23 10.06 23.80
N GLU A 97 -13.53 9.59 24.84
CA GLU A 97 -12.25 10.19 25.24
C GLU A 97 -11.25 10.15 24.11
N ARG A 98 -10.73 11.32 23.72
CA ARG A 98 -9.71 11.43 22.66
C ARG A 98 -8.35 10.99 23.21
N LEU A 99 -7.81 9.93 22.64
CA LEU A 99 -6.54 9.34 23.09
C LEU A 99 -5.35 9.91 22.31
N ALA A 100 -5.42 9.89 20.99
CA ALA A 100 -4.34 10.35 20.13
C ALA A 100 -4.87 10.90 18.80
N MET A 101 -4.08 11.79 18.18
CA MET A 101 -4.22 12.21 16.79
C MET A 101 -2.88 11.98 16.09
N LEU A 102 -2.91 11.25 14.98
CA LEU A 102 -1.75 10.82 14.22
C LEU A 102 -1.78 11.44 12.82
N ASP A 103 -0.61 11.68 12.25
CA ASP A 103 -0.48 12.09 10.83
C ASP A 103 -1.09 11.05 9.89
N GLY A 104 -2.16 11.42 9.20
CA GLY A 104 -2.94 10.52 8.35
C GLY A 104 -2.18 9.99 7.14
N PRO A 105 -1.41 10.82 6.40
CA PRO A 105 -0.53 10.37 5.33
C PRO A 105 0.47 9.30 5.77
N THR A 106 1.14 9.49 6.91
CA THR A 106 2.10 8.51 7.47
C THR A 106 1.41 7.20 7.86
N VAL A 107 0.26 7.26 8.55
CA VAL A 107 -0.53 6.05 8.84
C VAL A 107 -0.90 5.33 7.55
N THR A 108 -1.37 6.07 6.54
CA THR A 108 -1.76 5.49 5.25
C THR A 108 -0.58 4.81 4.56
N ALA A 109 0.58 5.46 4.52
CA ALA A 109 1.78 4.89 3.90
C ALA A 109 2.23 3.60 4.62
N ARG A 110 2.38 3.65 5.94
CA ARG A 110 2.87 2.50 6.72
C ARG A 110 1.90 1.33 6.74
N ARG A 111 0.58 1.57 6.94
CA ARG A 111 -0.39 0.47 6.94
C ARG A 111 -0.46 -0.22 5.57
N THR A 112 -0.30 0.53 4.47
CA THR A 112 -0.34 -0.05 3.12
C THR A 112 0.86 -0.95 2.89
N ALA A 113 2.06 -0.50 3.20
CA ALA A 113 3.26 -1.34 3.10
C ALA A 113 3.20 -2.56 4.06
N ALA A 114 2.61 -2.40 5.25
CA ALA A 114 2.46 -3.51 6.19
C ALA A 114 1.51 -4.59 5.67
N VAL A 115 0.44 -4.24 4.95
CA VAL A 115 -0.43 -5.24 4.28
C VAL A 115 0.35 -6.00 3.21
N SER A 116 1.18 -5.31 2.41
CA SER A 116 2.06 -5.97 1.43
C SER A 116 3.09 -6.90 2.10
N LEU A 117 3.64 -6.51 3.26
CA LEU A 117 4.53 -7.38 4.05
C LEU A 117 3.79 -8.63 4.58
N LEU A 118 2.56 -8.48 5.09
CA LEU A 118 1.75 -9.62 5.54
C LEU A 118 1.51 -10.59 4.40
N ALA A 119 1.10 -10.07 3.24
CA ALA A 119 0.88 -10.87 2.06
C ALA A 119 2.18 -11.57 1.60
N ALA A 120 3.31 -10.84 1.54
CA ALA A 120 4.59 -11.42 1.16
C ALA A 120 5.06 -12.50 2.14
N ARG A 121 4.87 -12.31 3.45
CA ARG A 121 5.22 -13.31 4.47
C ARG A 121 4.42 -14.61 4.31
N ALA A 122 3.17 -14.51 3.85
CA ALA A 122 2.29 -15.65 3.66
C ALA A 122 2.46 -16.33 2.28
N LEU A 123 2.78 -15.56 1.24
CA LEU A 123 2.65 -15.99 -0.15
C LEU A 123 3.98 -15.95 -0.94
N ALA A 124 4.97 -15.17 -0.53
CA ALA A 124 6.22 -15.06 -1.27
C ALA A 124 7.14 -16.27 -0.99
N PRO A 125 7.52 -17.06 -2.01
CA PRO A 125 8.47 -18.16 -1.83
C PRO A 125 9.88 -17.67 -1.41
N LEU A 126 10.28 -16.48 -1.86
CA LEU A 126 11.59 -15.87 -1.59
C LEU A 126 11.43 -14.43 -1.04
N PRO A 127 10.98 -14.26 0.22
CA PRO A 127 10.67 -12.93 0.76
C PRO A 127 11.91 -12.05 1.01
N THR A 128 13.12 -12.62 0.99
CA THR A 128 14.40 -11.93 1.16
C THR A 128 15.12 -11.64 -0.16
N GLY A 129 14.50 -11.98 -1.30
CA GLY A 129 15.10 -11.80 -2.61
C GLY A 129 15.13 -10.34 -3.07
N PRO A 130 15.79 -10.07 -4.22
CA PRO A 130 15.75 -8.74 -4.82
C PRO A 130 14.34 -8.21 -5.03
N LEU A 131 14.17 -6.90 -4.83
CA LEU A 131 12.90 -6.20 -4.96
C LEU A 131 12.90 -5.30 -6.20
N LEU A 132 11.94 -5.52 -7.09
CA LEU A 132 11.59 -4.56 -8.13
C LEU A 132 10.47 -3.65 -7.63
N VAL A 133 10.70 -2.34 -7.61
CA VAL A 133 9.68 -1.34 -7.28
C VAL A 133 9.37 -0.47 -8.50
N LEU A 134 8.09 -0.43 -8.87
CA LEU A 134 7.56 0.46 -9.91
C LEU A 134 6.89 1.65 -9.23
N GLY A 135 7.46 2.84 -9.46
CA GLY A 135 7.10 4.09 -8.79
C GLY A 135 8.29 4.68 -8.04
N THR A 136 8.24 6.00 -7.82
CA THR A 136 9.27 6.76 -7.09
C THR A 136 8.64 7.71 -6.06
N GLY A 137 7.38 7.47 -5.73
CA GLY A 137 6.63 8.25 -4.76
C GLY A 137 6.73 7.72 -3.33
N VAL A 138 5.91 8.28 -2.44
CA VAL A 138 5.86 7.92 -1.01
C VAL A 138 5.61 6.43 -0.81
N GLN A 139 4.67 5.82 -1.56
CA GLN A 139 4.39 4.39 -1.42
C GLN A 139 5.57 3.51 -1.86
N ALA A 140 6.25 3.86 -2.93
CA ALA A 140 7.45 3.15 -3.35
C ALA A 140 8.54 3.21 -2.26
N ALA A 141 8.82 4.40 -1.71
CA ALA A 141 9.81 4.59 -0.67
C ALA A 141 9.50 3.79 0.61
N ILE A 142 8.26 3.83 1.08
CA ILE A 142 7.86 3.14 2.30
C ILE A 142 7.84 1.62 2.12
N HIS A 143 7.50 1.10 0.92
CA HIS A 143 7.60 -0.33 0.62
C HIS A 143 9.06 -0.80 0.60
N VAL A 144 9.98 -0.06 -0.04
CA VAL A 144 11.41 -0.37 0.03
C VAL A 144 11.87 -0.44 1.48
N GLN A 145 11.58 0.59 2.28
CA GLN A 145 11.92 0.60 3.71
C GLN A 145 11.32 -0.62 4.44
N ALA A 146 10.05 -0.92 4.20
CA ALA A 146 9.35 -2.01 4.85
C ALA A 146 9.98 -3.38 4.54
N PHE A 147 10.23 -3.67 3.27
CA PHE A 147 10.83 -4.94 2.85
C PHE A 147 12.29 -5.06 3.31
N THR A 148 13.05 -3.96 3.31
CA THR A 148 14.42 -3.91 3.84
C THR A 148 14.45 -4.20 5.35
N GLU A 149 13.64 -3.50 6.14
CA GLU A 149 13.66 -3.64 7.60
C GLU A 149 13.01 -4.95 8.08
N ALA A 150 11.98 -5.45 7.41
CA ALA A 150 11.25 -6.63 7.85
C ALA A 150 11.83 -7.95 7.32
N PHE A 151 12.34 -7.95 6.10
CA PHE A 151 12.83 -9.17 5.42
C PHE A 151 14.31 -9.15 5.09
N GLY A 152 15.02 -8.03 5.34
CA GLY A 152 16.46 -7.93 5.03
C GLY A 152 16.73 -7.85 3.52
N VAL A 153 15.83 -7.28 2.74
CA VAL A 153 16.06 -7.05 1.30
C VAL A 153 17.23 -6.07 1.14
N GLU A 154 18.27 -6.46 0.42
CA GLU A 154 19.48 -5.66 0.22
C GLU A 154 19.60 -5.10 -1.22
N GLU A 155 18.90 -5.72 -2.18
CA GLU A 155 18.99 -5.39 -3.60
C GLU A 155 17.65 -4.83 -4.10
N VAL A 156 17.65 -3.60 -4.65
CA VAL A 156 16.44 -2.90 -5.12
C VAL A 156 16.61 -2.42 -6.56
N TRP A 157 15.69 -2.81 -7.42
CA TRP A 157 15.57 -2.34 -8.79
C TRP A 157 14.41 -1.35 -8.88
N VAL A 158 14.66 -0.17 -9.47
CA VAL A 158 13.73 0.94 -9.47
C VAL A 158 13.30 1.30 -10.88
N GLN A 159 11.98 1.31 -11.11
CA GLN A 159 11.40 1.80 -12.33
C GLN A 159 10.42 2.94 -12.06
N GLY A 160 10.80 4.15 -12.42
CA GLY A 160 9.94 5.33 -12.40
C GLY A 160 9.34 5.63 -13.77
N ARG A 161 8.57 6.70 -13.84
CA ARG A 161 7.99 7.18 -15.11
C ARG A 161 9.06 7.68 -16.10
N THR A 162 10.20 8.16 -15.59
CA THR A 162 11.34 8.61 -16.39
C THR A 162 12.61 8.00 -15.85
N GLU A 163 13.60 7.82 -16.71
CA GLU A 163 14.93 7.34 -16.34
C GLU A 163 15.57 8.22 -15.25
N ALA A 164 15.46 9.54 -15.38
CA ALA A 164 15.97 10.48 -14.40
C ALA A 164 15.32 10.30 -13.01
N ALA A 165 14.01 10.05 -12.94
CA ALA A 165 13.32 9.78 -11.68
C ALA A 165 13.77 8.45 -11.07
N SER A 166 13.94 7.41 -11.90
CA SER A 166 14.46 6.10 -11.47
C SER A 166 15.87 6.23 -10.88
N ALA A 167 16.76 6.90 -11.61
CA ALA A 167 18.15 7.12 -11.21
C ALA A 167 18.24 7.94 -9.91
N ALA A 168 17.47 9.02 -9.80
CA ALA A 168 17.45 9.84 -8.59
C ALA A 168 16.97 9.08 -7.37
N PHE A 169 15.93 8.26 -7.52
CA PHE A 169 15.39 7.43 -6.44
C PHE A 169 16.40 6.34 -6.04
N ALA A 170 16.98 5.61 -6.99
CA ALA A 170 18.00 4.60 -6.74
C ALA A 170 19.23 5.20 -6.02
N HIS A 171 19.71 6.37 -6.46
CA HIS A 171 20.79 7.09 -5.79
C HIS A 171 20.42 7.49 -4.34
N GLY A 172 19.15 7.86 -4.08
CA GLY A 172 18.66 8.11 -2.73
C GLY A 172 18.77 6.87 -1.83
N LEU A 173 18.42 5.68 -2.35
CA LEU A 173 18.54 4.40 -1.63
C LEU A 173 20.00 4.00 -1.40
N GLN A 174 20.88 4.21 -2.38
CA GLN A 174 22.32 3.96 -2.25
C GLN A 174 22.94 4.76 -1.10
N ARG A 175 22.53 6.03 -0.94
CA ARG A 175 22.97 6.87 0.20
C ARG A 175 22.49 6.35 1.56
N GLN A 176 21.47 5.51 1.59
CA GLN A 176 20.99 4.81 2.79
C GLN A 176 21.66 3.44 3.00
N GLY A 177 22.64 3.08 2.14
CA GLY A 177 23.40 1.84 2.25
C GLY A 177 22.80 0.66 1.51
N LEU A 178 21.72 0.85 0.73
CA LEU A 178 21.15 -0.23 -0.09
C LEU A 178 21.86 -0.35 -1.43
N TRP A 179 21.98 -1.57 -1.93
CA TRP A 179 22.32 -1.76 -3.32
C TRP A 179 21.07 -1.46 -4.18
N ALA A 180 21.11 -0.40 -4.96
CA ALA A 180 19.95 0.03 -5.74
C ALA A 180 20.38 0.47 -7.14
N GLN A 181 19.55 0.17 -8.15
CA GLN A 181 19.78 0.62 -9.52
C GLN A 181 18.47 0.97 -10.24
N ALA A 182 18.57 1.86 -11.22
CA ALA A 182 17.49 2.12 -12.14
C ALA A 182 17.36 0.97 -13.14
N VAL A 183 16.13 0.59 -13.45
CA VAL A 183 15.83 -0.45 -14.45
C VAL A 183 16.11 0.09 -15.84
N VAL A 184 16.92 -0.66 -16.60
CA VAL A 184 17.18 -0.42 -18.03
C VAL A 184 16.29 -1.34 -18.87
N SER A 185 16.20 -2.61 -18.49
CA SER A 185 15.34 -3.62 -19.11
C SER A 185 14.36 -4.15 -18.06
N GLN A 186 13.06 -4.02 -18.32
CA GLN A 186 12.05 -4.54 -17.41
C GLN A 186 12.08 -6.07 -17.37
N ASP A 187 12.32 -6.72 -18.51
CA ASP A 187 12.39 -8.18 -18.56
C ASP A 187 13.54 -8.71 -17.71
N ASP A 188 14.72 -8.08 -17.75
CA ASP A 188 15.86 -8.48 -16.92
C ASP A 188 15.53 -8.30 -15.42
N ALA A 189 14.89 -7.19 -15.06
CA ALA A 189 14.46 -6.93 -13.69
C ALA A 189 13.44 -7.97 -13.20
N LEU A 190 12.48 -8.36 -14.06
CA LEU A 190 11.49 -9.38 -13.74
C LEU A 190 12.08 -10.78 -13.58
N GLN A 191 13.11 -11.10 -14.35
CA GLN A 191 13.83 -12.37 -14.19
C GLN A 191 14.73 -12.37 -12.94
N ARG A 192 15.22 -11.20 -12.52
CA ARG A 192 16.08 -11.06 -11.35
C ARG A 192 15.29 -11.02 -10.03
N CYS A 193 14.17 -10.31 -9.99
CA CYS A 193 13.45 -9.96 -8.77
C CYS A 193 12.26 -10.89 -8.51
N PRO A 194 12.31 -11.73 -7.48
CA PRO A 194 11.16 -12.52 -7.02
C PRO A 194 10.12 -11.65 -6.28
N LEU A 195 10.48 -10.45 -5.86
CA LEU A 195 9.57 -9.50 -5.21
C LEU A 195 9.31 -8.33 -6.15
N VAL A 196 8.05 -8.05 -6.42
CA VAL A 196 7.61 -6.94 -7.26
C VAL A 196 6.56 -6.13 -6.53
N VAL A 197 6.76 -4.82 -6.45
CA VAL A 197 5.77 -3.88 -5.91
C VAL A 197 5.46 -2.83 -6.96
N THR A 198 4.20 -2.70 -7.35
CA THR A 198 3.74 -1.57 -8.17
C THR A 198 3.05 -0.54 -7.28
N ALA A 199 3.58 0.68 -7.28
CA ALA A 199 3.15 1.77 -6.40
C ALA A 199 3.16 3.11 -7.16
N THR A 200 2.45 3.13 -8.30
CA THR A 200 2.37 4.30 -9.17
C THR A 200 1.01 4.98 -9.04
N SER A 201 0.88 6.16 -9.62
CA SER A 201 -0.40 6.84 -9.85
C SER A 201 -0.81 6.73 -11.33
N ALA A 202 -0.31 5.73 -12.03
CA ALA A 202 -0.51 5.57 -13.47
C ALA A 202 -1.96 5.21 -13.79
N GLN A 203 -2.46 5.80 -14.87
CA GLN A 203 -3.71 5.41 -15.54
C GLN A 203 -3.41 4.57 -16.80
N ALA A 204 -2.22 3.99 -16.86
CA ALA A 204 -1.75 3.17 -17.96
C ALA A 204 -0.78 2.12 -17.44
N VAL A 205 -0.80 0.96 -18.09
CA VAL A 205 0.05 -0.18 -17.75
C VAL A 205 1.52 0.20 -17.65
N CYS A 206 2.14 -0.06 -16.50
CA CYS A 206 3.56 0.15 -16.26
C CYS A 206 4.34 -1.15 -16.04
N LEU A 207 3.68 -2.27 -15.70
CA LEU A 207 4.30 -3.59 -15.59
C LEU A 207 3.82 -4.49 -16.72
N ARG A 208 4.77 -4.96 -17.55
CA ARG A 208 4.56 -5.87 -18.67
C ARG A 208 5.58 -7.01 -18.62
N GLY A 209 5.43 -7.95 -19.52
CA GLY A 209 6.36 -9.09 -19.63
C GLY A 209 5.95 -10.27 -18.78
N GLN A 210 6.88 -11.12 -18.43
CA GLN A 210 6.64 -12.35 -17.68
C GLN A 210 7.38 -12.31 -16.36
N VAL A 211 6.65 -12.42 -15.26
CA VAL A 211 7.23 -12.59 -13.93
C VAL A 211 7.73 -14.03 -13.75
N ARG A 212 8.69 -14.21 -12.86
CA ARG A 212 9.19 -15.52 -12.43
C ARG A 212 8.03 -16.38 -11.89
N GLU A 213 8.18 -17.69 -11.93
CA GLU A 213 7.21 -18.63 -11.36
C GLU A 213 7.08 -18.52 -9.84
N ASP A 214 8.18 -18.14 -9.18
CA ASP A 214 8.26 -17.91 -7.73
C ASP A 214 8.09 -16.43 -7.35
N ALA A 215 7.57 -15.59 -8.26
CA ALA A 215 7.39 -14.18 -7.97
C ALA A 215 6.19 -13.92 -7.05
N PHE A 216 6.37 -12.98 -6.14
CA PHE A 216 5.30 -12.31 -5.41
C PHE A 216 5.11 -10.91 -5.99
N VAL A 217 3.88 -10.56 -6.33
CA VAL A 217 3.52 -9.23 -6.87
C VAL A 217 2.53 -8.55 -5.94
N ALA A 218 2.92 -7.42 -5.36
CA ALA A 218 2.03 -6.52 -4.62
C ALA A 218 1.61 -5.36 -5.53
N ALA A 219 0.38 -5.41 -6.05
CA ALA A 219 -0.21 -4.35 -6.87
C ALA A 219 -0.91 -3.34 -5.94
N VAL A 220 -0.33 -2.15 -5.76
CA VAL A 220 -0.74 -1.18 -4.73
C VAL A 220 -1.35 0.08 -5.33
N GLY A 221 -0.94 0.48 -6.52
CA GLY A 221 -1.26 1.79 -7.07
C GLY A 221 -2.64 1.90 -7.72
N ALA A 222 -3.23 0.79 -8.16
CA ALA A 222 -4.55 0.76 -8.79
C ALA A 222 -5.68 0.62 -7.75
N PHE A 223 -6.11 1.73 -7.16
CA PHE A 223 -7.15 1.81 -6.12
C PHE A 223 -8.49 2.37 -6.62
N SER A 224 -8.71 2.38 -7.91
CA SER A 224 -9.98 2.70 -8.56
C SER A 224 -10.14 1.91 -9.86
N PRO A 225 -11.37 1.66 -10.36
CA PRO A 225 -11.61 0.85 -11.56
C PRO A 225 -10.91 1.36 -12.83
N SER A 226 -10.62 2.66 -12.89
CA SER A 226 -9.96 3.31 -14.04
C SER A 226 -8.43 3.31 -13.97
N MET A 227 -7.85 2.88 -12.86
CA MET A 227 -6.39 2.83 -12.67
C MET A 227 -5.87 1.44 -13.02
N ILE A 228 -4.81 1.40 -13.82
CA ILE A 228 -4.20 0.15 -14.28
C ILE A 228 -2.69 0.28 -14.18
N GLU A 229 -2.03 -0.65 -13.50
CA GLU A 229 -0.57 -0.76 -13.42
C GLU A 229 -0.05 -1.99 -14.17
N LEU A 230 -0.77 -3.10 -14.11
CA LEU A 230 -0.38 -4.39 -14.68
C LEU A 230 -1.02 -4.59 -16.05
N ASP A 231 -0.25 -5.18 -16.97
CA ASP A 231 -0.81 -5.64 -18.23
C ASP A 231 -1.89 -6.70 -18.01
N PRO A 232 -3.09 -6.57 -18.60
CA PRO A 232 -4.17 -7.54 -18.41
C PRO A 232 -3.81 -8.97 -18.83
N ALA A 233 -2.90 -9.14 -19.81
CA ALA A 233 -2.44 -10.47 -20.20
C ALA A 233 -1.52 -11.08 -19.14
N LEU A 234 -0.62 -10.27 -18.56
CA LEU A 234 0.22 -10.67 -17.43
C LEU A 234 -0.66 -11.04 -16.22
N THR A 235 -1.66 -10.23 -15.91
CA THR A 235 -2.57 -10.49 -14.77
C THR A 235 -3.33 -11.81 -14.95
N ARG A 236 -3.83 -12.11 -16.16
CA ARG A 236 -4.46 -13.40 -16.48
C ARG A 236 -3.48 -14.57 -16.39
N ASP A 237 -2.25 -14.39 -16.86
CA ASP A 237 -1.22 -15.42 -16.78
C ASP A 237 -0.87 -15.75 -15.32
N ILE A 238 -0.71 -14.73 -14.46
CA ILE A 238 -0.50 -14.92 -13.02
C ILE A 238 -1.70 -15.67 -12.41
N ALA A 239 -2.93 -15.28 -12.73
CA ALA A 239 -4.12 -15.93 -12.20
C ALA A 239 -4.26 -17.39 -12.66
N ALA A 240 -3.77 -17.73 -13.85
CA ALA A 240 -3.80 -19.08 -14.39
C ALA A 240 -2.73 -20.01 -13.78
N ARG A 241 -1.57 -19.46 -13.42
CA ARG A 241 -0.41 -20.22 -12.92
C ARG A 241 -0.29 -20.22 -11.40
N GLY A 242 -0.78 -19.17 -10.78
CA GLY A 242 -0.56 -18.90 -9.38
C GLY A 242 -1.83 -18.59 -8.61
N GLN A 243 -1.67 -17.81 -7.56
CA GLN A 243 -2.77 -17.40 -6.70
C GLN A 243 -2.93 -15.87 -6.74
N VAL A 244 -4.16 -15.41 -6.93
CA VAL A 244 -4.53 -14.00 -6.76
C VAL A 244 -5.35 -13.86 -5.48
N VAL A 245 -4.94 -12.94 -4.62
CA VAL A 245 -5.60 -12.63 -3.33
C VAL A 245 -5.89 -11.14 -3.31
N ILE A 246 -7.05 -10.77 -2.79
CA ILE A 246 -7.42 -9.36 -2.56
C ILE A 246 -7.32 -9.05 -1.07
N ASP A 247 -6.94 -7.83 -0.73
CA ASP A 247 -6.74 -7.39 0.66
C ASP A 247 -8.04 -7.10 1.41
N SER A 248 -9.12 -6.88 0.68
CA SER A 248 -10.42 -6.55 1.25
C SER A 248 -11.55 -6.79 0.25
N ALA A 249 -12.79 -6.91 0.74
CA ALA A 249 -13.97 -7.03 -0.12
C ALA A 249 -14.16 -5.80 -1.05
N ALA A 250 -13.72 -4.60 -0.62
CA ALA A 250 -13.79 -3.39 -1.43
C ALA A 250 -12.93 -3.48 -2.71
N ALA A 251 -11.84 -4.25 -2.70
CA ALA A 251 -11.01 -4.44 -3.87
C ALA A 251 -11.77 -5.08 -5.05
N ARG A 252 -12.87 -5.79 -4.80
CA ARG A 252 -13.73 -6.32 -5.86
C ARG A 252 -14.32 -5.23 -6.76
N GLU A 253 -14.48 -4.03 -6.24
CA GLU A 253 -15.02 -2.87 -6.97
C GLU A 253 -13.93 -1.87 -7.39
N GLU A 254 -12.77 -1.92 -6.75
CA GLU A 254 -11.72 -0.89 -6.85
C GLU A 254 -10.46 -1.36 -7.58
N ALA A 255 -10.19 -2.68 -7.65
CA ALA A 255 -8.95 -3.21 -8.23
C ALA A 255 -8.96 -3.17 -9.77
N GLY A 256 -8.60 -2.03 -10.34
CA GLY A 256 -8.64 -1.79 -11.78
C GLY A 256 -7.83 -2.80 -12.60
N ASP A 257 -6.69 -3.27 -12.09
CA ASP A 257 -5.87 -4.31 -12.74
C ASP A 257 -6.63 -5.62 -12.94
N LEU A 258 -7.36 -6.06 -11.90
CA LEU A 258 -8.12 -7.30 -11.92
C LEU A 258 -9.39 -7.17 -12.79
N ILE A 259 -10.04 -6.00 -12.72
CA ILE A 259 -11.21 -5.65 -13.55
C ILE A 259 -10.81 -5.64 -15.03
N ALA A 260 -9.71 -4.98 -15.38
CA ALA A 260 -9.21 -4.92 -16.74
C ALA A 260 -8.77 -6.29 -17.29
N ALA A 261 -8.31 -7.18 -16.42
CA ALA A 261 -7.99 -8.56 -16.79
C ALA A 261 -9.23 -9.44 -16.99
N GLY A 262 -10.41 -8.99 -16.57
CA GLY A 262 -11.66 -9.73 -16.68
C GLY A 262 -11.75 -10.94 -15.76
N LEU A 263 -11.11 -10.88 -14.58
CA LEU A 263 -11.16 -11.95 -13.59
C LEU A 263 -12.51 -11.97 -12.85
N ASP A 264 -12.95 -13.14 -12.44
CA ASP A 264 -14.10 -13.28 -11.53
C ASP A 264 -13.70 -12.87 -10.11
N LEU A 265 -13.91 -11.59 -9.78
CA LEU A 265 -13.51 -11.02 -8.51
C LEU A 265 -14.31 -11.57 -7.31
N ALA A 266 -15.51 -12.12 -7.55
CA ALA A 266 -16.32 -12.74 -6.50
C ALA A 266 -15.70 -14.03 -5.99
N ALA A 267 -15.00 -14.77 -6.86
CA ALA A 267 -14.34 -16.01 -6.54
C ALA A 267 -12.97 -15.84 -5.86
N LEU A 268 -12.40 -14.62 -5.85
CA LEU A 268 -11.07 -14.40 -5.27
C LEU A 268 -11.09 -14.45 -3.75
N PRO A 269 -10.10 -15.14 -3.14
CA PRO A 269 -9.92 -15.14 -1.69
C PRO A 269 -9.50 -13.77 -1.16
N THR A 270 -9.91 -13.50 0.08
CA THR A 270 -9.52 -12.31 0.87
C THR A 270 -8.72 -12.75 2.08
#